data_2ef0a52140a8d524e98936d11b117dbf
#
_entry.id   2ef0a52140a8d524e98936d11b117dbf
#
_cell.length_a   1.000
_cell.length_b   1.000
_cell.length_c   1.000
_cell.angle_alpha   90.00
_cell.angle_beta   90.00
_cell.angle_gamma   90.00
#
_symmetry.space_group_name_H-M   'P 1'
#
loop_
_entity.id
_entity.type
_entity.pdbx_description
1 polymer ?
#
loop_
_entity_poly.entity_id
_entity_poly.type
_entity_poly.pdbx_seq_one_letter_code
_entity_poly.pdbx_strand_id
1 'polypeptide(L)'
;MAFRTAIAQTNYDSVFEPAGGGRPAKLTIRLKVALNPLDPAAPWVAQPQNGQQPPTHIANNLAGVRKGPVVDYNGSPFPCRSWIANEWNAFKIRFKQMVEVGWNNQILLLPTDDDQDHRLTDEEFRQLVFNPRYPAYVACAIDIQLVAIGGVSHALIEVAHLDHSSPQNGKFRVWMNRLTDESNEFTTFHWQQWPDTTFRQITSAHEVGHWLRSLVSTYFEHIDAAYAATQPPAARAHAQYGHTETLRSAMMGDGSVATDHEAMPWLTRMVRHAHMSLGWTFVHRANFDAAMPEISARQRALFP
;
A
#
# COMPACT_ATOMS: atom_id res chain seq x y z
N MET A 1 -20.87 20.16 -9.81
CA MET A 1 -19.71 20.80 -9.11
C MET A 1 -18.44 20.18 -9.66
N ALA A 2 -17.33 20.91 -9.65
CA ALA A 2 -16.03 20.32 -10.03
C ALA A 2 -15.47 19.46 -8.88
N PHE A 3 -14.67 18.46 -9.21
CA PHE A 3 -13.95 17.67 -8.20
C PHE A 3 -12.99 18.55 -7.39
N ARG A 4 -12.83 18.23 -6.10
CA ARG A 4 -11.77 18.83 -5.28
C ARG A 4 -10.40 18.37 -5.78
N THR A 5 -9.46 19.31 -5.94
CA THR A 5 -8.14 18.98 -6.51
C THR A 5 -7.17 18.41 -5.48
N ALA A 6 -7.27 18.78 -4.19
CA ALA A 6 -6.37 18.29 -3.15
C ALA A 6 -7.08 18.13 -1.80
N ILE A 7 -6.70 17.09 -1.08
CA ILE A 7 -7.14 16.80 0.29
C ILE A 7 -5.93 16.40 1.12
N ALA A 8 -5.64 17.17 2.17
CA ALA A 8 -4.62 16.85 3.15
C ALA A 8 -5.24 16.17 4.37
N GLN A 9 -4.60 15.13 4.89
CA GLN A 9 -5.05 14.42 6.09
C GLN A 9 -3.87 13.79 6.86
N THR A 10 -4.16 13.32 8.07
CA THR A 10 -3.16 12.74 8.98
C THR A 10 -2.55 11.43 8.48
N ASN A 11 -3.32 10.62 7.72
CA ASN A 11 -2.85 9.31 7.26
C ASN A 11 -2.11 9.37 5.92
N TYR A 12 -2.58 10.20 5.00
CA TYR A 12 -1.97 10.49 3.70
C TYR A 12 -2.74 11.63 3.02
N ASP A 13 -2.06 12.36 2.17
CA ASP A 13 -2.70 13.36 1.32
C ASP A 13 -3.21 12.71 0.03
N SER A 14 -4.11 13.38 -0.69
CA SER A 14 -4.53 12.94 -2.03
C SER A 14 -4.71 14.12 -2.97
N VAL A 15 -4.43 13.89 -4.24
CA VAL A 15 -4.56 14.88 -5.32
C VAL A 15 -5.33 14.25 -6.47
N PHE A 16 -6.36 14.97 -6.93
CA PHE A 16 -7.13 14.62 -8.11
C PHE A 16 -6.76 15.55 -9.25
N GLU A 17 -6.39 14.98 -10.38
CA GLU A 17 -6.08 15.65 -11.63
C GLU A 17 -7.15 15.29 -12.65
N PRO A 18 -7.93 16.27 -13.17
CA PRO A 18 -8.92 16.00 -14.20
C PRO A 18 -8.31 15.42 -15.48
N ALA A 19 -9.12 14.71 -16.23
CA ALA A 19 -8.76 14.25 -17.57
C ALA A 19 -8.50 15.43 -18.49
N GLY A 20 -7.48 15.32 -19.32
CA GLY A 20 -7.14 16.37 -20.29
C GLY A 20 -5.82 16.10 -21.01
N GLY A 21 -5.60 16.78 -22.13
CA GLY A 21 -4.36 16.62 -22.89
C GLY A 21 -4.08 15.19 -23.38
N GLY A 22 -5.11 14.40 -23.64
CA GLY A 22 -5.00 13.00 -24.05
C GLY A 22 -4.68 12.04 -22.90
N ARG A 23 -4.81 12.46 -21.63
CA ARG A 23 -4.55 11.67 -20.43
C ARG A 23 -5.83 11.45 -19.63
N PRO A 24 -6.03 10.26 -19.05
CA PRO A 24 -7.16 10.00 -18.15
C PRO A 24 -7.05 10.84 -16.89
N ALA A 25 -8.17 10.99 -16.18
CA ALA A 25 -8.18 11.52 -14.84
C ALA A 25 -7.28 10.67 -13.93
N LYS A 26 -6.64 11.30 -12.93
CA LYS A 26 -5.71 10.62 -12.03
C LYS A 26 -5.99 10.99 -10.59
N LEU A 27 -6.03 9.97 -9.73
CA LEU A 27 -6.07 10.13 -8.28
C LEU A 27 -4.78 9.60 -7.66
N THR A 28 -3.98 10.51 -7.11
CA THR A 28 -2.72 10.16 -6.48
C THR A 28 -2.84 10.26 -4.96
N ILE A 29 -2.56 9.17 -4.27
CA ILE A 29 -2.30 9.18 -2.82
C ILE A 29 -0.84 9.58 -2.62
N ARG A 30 -0.60 10.58 -1.75
CA ARG A 30 0.72 11.05 -1.36
C ARG A 30 1.02 10.61 0.06
N LEU A 31 2.01 9.74 0.22
CA LEU A 31 2.44 9.24 1.52
C LEU A 31 3.81 9.85 1.87
N LYS A 32 3.84 10.70 2.89
CA LYS A 32 5.09 11.26 3.44
C LYS A 32 5.72 10.23 4.37
N VAL A 33 6.89 9.72 4.00
CA VAL A 33 7.61 8.68 4.73
C VAL A 33 8.92 9.22 5.26
N ALA A 34 9.12 9.14 6.56
CA ALA A 34 10.41 9.30 7.18
C ALA A 34 11.08 7.94 7.34
N LEU A 35 12.21 7.74 6.67
CA LEU A 35 13.04 6.54 6.83
C LEU A 35 14.13 6.82 7.85
N ASN A 36 14.26 5.96 8.86
CA ASN A 36 15.25 6.07 9.92
C ASN A 36 16.24 4.91 9.83
N PRO A 37 17.54 5.17 9.54
CA PRO A 37 18.54 4.12 9.56
C PRO A 37 18.70 3.60 10.99
N LEU A 38 18.55 2.31 11.19
CA LEU A 38 18.75 1.70 12.51
C LEU A 38 20.24 1.74 12.86
N ASP A 39 20.56 2.24 14.05
CA ASP A 39 21.90 2.22 14.60
C ASP A 39 22.11 0.93 15.43
N PRO A 40 22.93 -0.02 14.96
CA PRO A 40 23.17 -1.27 15.68
C PRO A 40 23.92 -1.07 17.00
N ALA A 41 24.62 0.05 17.18
CA ALA A 41 25.33 0.37 18.43
C ALA A 41 24.41 1.03 19.48
N ALA A 42 23.18 1.37 19.13
CA ALA A 42 22.26 2.00 20.09
C ALA A 42 21.84 0.99 21.18
N PRO A 43 21.65 1.43 22.42
CA PRO A 43 21.24 0.56 23.51
C PRO A 43 19.88 -0.07 23.22
N TRP A 44 19.75 -1.34 23.55
CA TRP A 44 18.53 -2.11 23.36
C TRP A 44 17.41 -1.57 24.24
N VAL A 45 16.29 -1.25 23.63
CA VAL A 45 15.04 -0.95 24.35
C VAL A 45 14.16 -2.17 24.23
N ALA A 46 13.88 -2.82 25.38
CA ALA A 46 13.08 -4.04 25.46
C ALA A 46 11.77 -3.88 24.68
N GLN A 47 11.47 -4.85 23.83
CA GLN A 47 10.18 -4.92 23.15
C GLN A 47 9.09 -5.23 24.18
N PRO A 48 7.86 -4.66 24.04
CA PRO A 48 6.73 -5.20 24.78
C PRO A 48 6.62 -6.69 24.40
N GLN A 49 6.81 -7.56 25.37
CA GLN A 49 6.52 -8.98 25.18
C GLN A 49 5.02 -9.10 24.92
N ASN A 50 4.58 -10.05 24.10
CA ASN A 50 3.19 -10.43 23.83
C ASN A 50 2.49 -9.83 22.61
N GLY A 51 3.18 -9.72 21.48
CA GLY A 51 2.46 -9.51 20.21
C GLY A 51 1.66 -8.20 20.12
N GLN A 52 1.73 -7.34 21.11
CA GLN A 52 1.12 -6.02 21.06
C GLN A 52 1.87 -5.17 20.06
N GLN A 53 1.16 -4.79 19.02
CA GLN A 53 1.66 -3.80 18.08
C GLN A 53 1.95 -2.50 18.84
N PRO A 54 3.04 -1.79 18.49
CA PRO A 54 3.27 -0.48 19.09
C PRO A 54 2.07 0.43 18.80
N PRO A 55 1.65 1.25 19.78
CA PRO A 55 0.51 2.14 19.60
C PRO A 55 0.68 3.04 18.38
N THR A 56 -0.41 3.28 17.68
CA THR A 56 -0.51 4.03 16.41
C THR A 56 0.07 5.45 16.44
N HIS A 57 0.22 6.05 17.61
CA HIS A 57 0.77 7.39 17.78
C HIS A 57 2.29 7.44 17.80
N ILE A 58 2.97 6.32 17.69
CA ILE A 58 4.43 6.27 17.60
C ILE A 58 4.93 6.92 16.30
N ALA A 59 4.11 6.94 15.24
CA ALA A 59 4.48 7.58 13.99
C ALA A 59 4.89 9.08 14.13
N ASN A 60 4.39 9.75 15.17
CA ASN A 60 4.68 11.16 15.42
C ASN A 60 5.56 11.40 16.66
N ASN A 61 5.97 10.34 17.36
CA ASN A 61 6.73 10.48 18.58
C ASN A 61 8.08 9.76 18.48
N LEU A 62 9.12 10.54 18.17
CA LEU A 62 10.50 10.04 18.07
C LEU A 62 10.99 9.31 19.35
N ALA A 63 10.39 9.59 20.50
CA ALA A 63 10.68 8.87 21.74
C ALA A 63 10.27 7.38 21.70
N GLY A 64 9.41 7.00 20.75
CA GLY A 64 9.00 5.62 20.54
C GLY A 64 9.81 4.89 19.48
N VAL A 65 10.75 5.54 18.81
CA VAL A 65 11.65 4.90 17.84
C VAL A 65 12.57 3.94 18.59
N ARG A 66 12.46 2.67 18.28
CA ARG A 66 13.27 1.65 18.95
C ARG A 66 14.71 1.77 18.53
N LYS A 67 15.57 1.92 19.51
CA LYS A 67 17.02 1.79 19.37
C LYS A 67 17.40 0.40 19.90
N GLY A 68 18.24 -0.31 19.21
CA GLY A 68 18.76 -1.57 19.72
C GLY A 68 18.81 -2.70 18.70
N PRO A 69 19.33 -3.87 19.09
CA PRO A 69 19.53 -4.96 18.17
C PRO A 69 18.21 -5.39 17.55
N VAL A 70 18.30 -5.66 16.27
CA VAL A 70 17.26 -6.31 15.52
C VAL A 70 17.18 -7.75 15.99
N VAL A 71 15.99 -8.29 16.13
CA VAL A 71 15.78 -9.66 16.58
C VAL A 71 15.08 -10.48 15.51
N ASP A 72 15.39 -11.78 15.46
CA ASP A 72 14.67 -12.75 14.63
C ASP A 72 13.30 -13.08 15.23
N TYR A 73 12.59 -14.02 14.59
CA TYR A 73 11.28 -14.49 15.08
C TYR A 73 11.31 -15.10 16.50
N ASN A 74 12.46 -15.59 16.93
CA ASN A 74 12.65 -16.22 18.23
C ASN A 74 13.11 -15.23 19.31
N GLY A 75 13.31 -13.95 18.94
CA GLY A 75 13.81 -12.92 19.82
C GLY A 75 15.34 -12.88 19.97
N SER A 76 16.07 -13.67 19.17
CA SER A 76 17.54 -13.65 19.15
C SER A 76 18.06 -12.43 18.41
N PRO A 77 19.16 -11.80 18.85
CA PRO A 77 19.78 -10.69 18.13
C PRO A 77 20.15 -11.07 16.70
N PHE A 78 19.79 -10.21 15.76
CA PHE A 78 20.13 -10.39 14.35
C PHE A 78 21.31 -9.49 14.00
N PRO A 79 22.38 -10.00 13.39
CA PRO A 79 23.55 -9.19 13.10
C PRO A 79 23.23 -8.10 12.09
N CYS A 80 23.50 -6.86 12.51
CA CYS A 80 23.32 -5.67 11.70
C CYS A 80 24.57 -4.83 11.69
N ARG A 81 24.77 -4.07 10.64
CA ARG A 81 25.85 -3.10 10.50
C ARG A 81 25.31 -1.69 10.31
N SER A 82 26.12 -0.69 10.58
CA SER A 82 25.76 0.70 10.32
C SER A 82 25.67 0.98 8.83
N TRP A 83 24.70 1.81 8.47
CA TRP A 83 24.59 2.31 7.12
C TRP A 83 25.73 3.27 6.78
N ILE A 84 26.35 3.09 5.63
CA ILE A 84 27.18 4.14 5.03
C ILE A 84 26.34 5.02 4.10
N ALA A 85 26.75 6.27 3.93
CA ALA A 85 25.93 7.31 3.26
C ALA A 85 25.47 6.92 1.86
N ASN A 86 26.35 6.30 1.05
CA ASN A 86 26.00 5.91 -0.32
C ASN A 86 24.99 4.78 -0.35
N GLU A 87 25.13 3.74 0.48
CA GLU A 87 24.17 2.64 0.58
C GLU A 87 22.83 3.14 1.08
N TRP A 88 22.82 4.01 2.08
CA TRP A 88 21.59 4.61 2.59
C TRP A 88 20.83 5.43 1.53
N ASN A 89 21.56 6.22 0.75
CA ASN A 89 20.94 6.98 -0.33
C ASN A 89 20.40 6.07 -1.44
N ALA A 90 21.14 5.03 -1.81
CA ALA A 90 20.67 4.02 -2.78
C ALA A 90 19.42 3.31 -2.28
N PHE A 91 19.38 2.90 -1.02
CA PHE A 91 18.21 2.28 -0.40
C PHE A 91 16.98 3.19 -0.47
N LYS A 92 17.11 4.47 -0.10
CA LYS A 92 15.99 5.44 -0.13
C LYS A 92 15.41 5.58 -1.54
N ILE A 93 16.26 5.71 -2.56
CA ILE A 93 15.84 5.82 -3.95
C ILE A 93 15.09 4.55 -4.37
N ARG A 94 15.67 3.38 -4.08
CA ARG A 94 15.08 2.10 -4.44
C ARG A 94 13.78 1.84 -3.69
N PHE A 95 13.69 2.19 -2.41
CA PHE A 95 12.46 2.11 -1.62
C PHE A 95 11.30 2.84 -2.32
N LYS A 96 11.51 4.13 -2.65
CA LYS A 96 10.49 4.91 -3.37
C LYS A 96 10.09 4.22 -4.68
N GLN A 97 11.06 3.84 -5.50
CA GLN A 97 10.83 3.21 -6.80
C GLN A 97 10.05 1.90 -6.68
N MET A 98 10.44 1.03 -5.75
CA MET A 98 9.86 -0.30 -5.63
C MET A 98 8.46 -0.26 -5.04
N VAL A 99 8.20 0.63 -4.08
CA VAL A 99 6.84 0.85 -3.57
C VAL A 99 5.93 1.41 -4.68
N GLU A 100 6.40 2.41 -5.43
CA GLU A 100 5.61 2.99 -6.52
C GLU A 100 5.38 1.99 -7.67
N VAL A 101 6.36 1.16 -8.00
CA VAL A 101 6.20 0.08 -9.00
C VAL A 101 5.18 -0.95 -8.53
N GLY A 102 5.18 -1.30 -7.25
CA GLY A 102 4.23 -2.26 -6.70
C GLY A 102 2.77 -1.78 -6.77
N TRP A 103 2.53 -0.50 -6.53
CA TRP A 103 1.17 0.04 -6.42
C TRP A 103 0.65 0.72 -7.70
N ASN A 104 1.52 1.32 -8.51
CA ASN A 104 1.11 2.11 -9.66
C ASN A 104 0.66 1.25 -10.84
N ASN A 105 -0.25 1.79 -11.64
CA ASN A 105 -0.77 1.19 -12.87
C ASN A 105 -1.59 -0.10 -12.69
N GLN A 106 -2.05 -0.41 -11.49
CA GLN A 106 -2.89 -1.57 -11.23
C GLN A 106 -4.37 -1.21 -11.02
N ILE A 107 -4.64 -0.09 -10.38
CA ILE A 107 -5.97 0.29 -9.89
C ILE A 107 -6.58 1.33 -10.81
N LEU A 108 -7.76 1.02 -11.35
CA LEU A 108 -8.62 1.96 -12.06
C LEU A 108 -9.96 2.04 -11.34
N LEU A 109 -10.51 3.24 -11.21
CA LEU A 109 -11.85 3.45 -10.67
C LEU A 109 -12.80 3.88 -11.77
N LEU A 110 -13.96 3.24 -11.80
CA LEU A 110 -15.05 3.55 -12.72
C LEU A 110 -16.22 4.13 -11.93
N PRO A 111 -16.89 5.16 -12.44
CA PRO A 111 -18.14 5.61 -11.87
C PRO A 111 -19.20 4.52 -12.06
N THR A 112 -19.99 4.25 -11.01
CA THR A 112 -21.12 3.31 -11.09
C THR A 112 -22.43 4.06 -11.07
N ASP A 113 -23.47 3.44 -11.62
CA ASP A 113 -24.83 3.98 -11.74
C ASP A 113 -25.77 3.43 -10.65
N ASP A 114 -25.21 2.81 -9.62
CA ASP A 114 -25.99 2.06 -8.63
C ASP A 114 -26.92 2.92 -7.76
N ASP A 115 -26.75 4.25 -7.81
CA ASP A 115 -27.59 5.18 -7.07
C ASP A 115 -28.22 6.21 -8.01
N GLN A 116 -29.52 6.04 -8.32
CA GLN A 116 -30.27 6.97 -9.19
C GLN A 116 -30.30 8.41 -8.68
N ASP A 117 -30.08 8.62 -7.39
CA ASP A 117 -30.10 9.94 -6.74
C ASP A 117 -28.74 10.66 -6.80
N HIS A 118 -27.66 9.97 -7.19
CA HIS A 118 -26.28 10.49 -7.13
C HIS A 118 -25.53 10.34 -8.46
N ARG A 119 -26.08 10.88 -9.53
CA ARG A 119 -25.41 10.88 -10.85
C ARG A 119 -24.30 11.93 -10.91
N LEU A 120 -23.23 11.59 -11.66
CA LEU A 120 -22.26 12.59 -12.08
C LEU A 120 -22.96 13.75 -12.78
N THR A 121 -22.60 14.98 -12.41
CA THR A 121 -22.99 16.15 -13.20
C THR A 121 -22.25 16.13 -14.54
N ASP A 122 -22.78 16.80 -15.56
CA ASP A 122 -22.11 16.97 -16.86
C ASP A 122 -20.69 17.52 -16.72
N GLU A 123 -20.46 18.37 -15.73
CA GLU A 123 -19.15 18.94 -15.45
C GLU A 123 -18.19 17.90 -14.88
N GLU A 124 -18.63 17.09 -13.92
CA GLU A 124 -17.83 16.01 -13.34
C GLU A 124 -17.51 14.94 -14.39
N PHE A 125 -18.49 14.58 -15.21
CA PHE A 125 -18.29 13.65 -16.30
C PHE A 125 -17.26 14.16 -17.31
N ARG A 126 -17.33 15.43 -17.71
CA ARG A 126 -16.33 16.06 -18.60
C ARG A 126 -14.92 16.02 -18.03
N GLN A 127 -14.77 16.07 -16.70
CA GLN A 127 -13.48 15.96 -16.03
C GLN A 127 -12.90 14.54 -16.02
N LEU A 128 -13.71 13.53 -16.36
CA LEU A 128 -13.26 12.12 -16.44
C LEU A 128 -12.98 11.66 -17.88
N VAL A 129 -13.63 12.28 -18.86
CA VAL A 129 -13.49 11.88 -20.27
C VAL A 129 -12.31 12.57 -20.93
N PHE A 130 -11.31 11.81 -21.31
CA PHE A 130 -10.14 12.32 -22.04
C PHE A 130 -10.19 12.03 -23.55
N ASN A 131 -10.99 11.05 -23.97
CA ASN A 131 -11.16 10.65 -25.34
C ASN A 131 -12.55 10.00 -25.50
N PRO A 132 -13.38 10.43 -26.48
CA PRO A 132 -14.72 9.85 -26.70
C PRO A 132 -14.74 8.36 -27.04
N ARG A 133 -13.59 7.79 -27.45
CA ARG A 133 -13.47 6.35 -27.74
C ARG A 133 -13.18 5.48 -26.51
N TYR A 134 -12.85 6.09 -25.39
CA TYR A 134 -12.54 5.40 -24.14
C TYR A 134 -13.60 5.71 -23.07
N PRO A 135 -13.89 4.77 -22.18
CA PRO A 135 -14.78 5.05 -21.05
C PRO A 135 -14.14 6.08 -20.12
N ALA A 136 -14.97 6.77 -19.35
CA ALA A 136 -14.52 7.60 -18.25
C ALA A 136 -13.97 6.71 -17.13
N TYR A 137 -12.76 6.98 -16.66
CA TYR A 137 -12.14 6.28 -15.54
C TYR A 137 -11.10 7.17 -14.85
N VAL A 138 -10.72 6.79 -13.65
CA VAL A 138 -9.66 7.43 -12.88
C VAL A 138 -8.52 6.45 -12.69
N ALA A 139 -7.34 6.80 -13.17
CA ALA A 139 -6.13 6.04 -12.92
C ALA A 139 -5.62 6.35 -11.50
N CYS A 140 -5.41 5.32 -10.69
CA CYS A 140 -4.93 5.46 -9.33
C CYS A 140 -3.41 5.31 -9.25
N ALA A 141 -2.78 6.10 -8.39
CA ALA A 141 -1.35 6.06 -8.15
C ALA A 141 -1.00 6.37 -6.69
N ILE A 142 0.19 5.95 -6.29
CA ILE A 142 0.85 6.40 -5.06
C ILE A 142 2.07 7.26 -5.44
N ASP A 143 2.35 8.27 -4.63
CA ASP A 143 3.56 9.10 -4.67
C ASP A 143 4.20 9.06 -3.28
N ILE A 144 5.35 8.41 -3.17
CA ILE A 144 6.13 8.35 -1.93
C ILE A 144 7.00 9.59 -1.83
N GLN A 145 6.71 10.41 -0.82
CA GLN A 145 7.47 11.61 -0.51
C GLN A 145 8.38 11.33 0.69
N LEU A 146 9.67 11.15 0.43
CA LEU A 146 10.64 10.99 1.49
C LEU A 146 10.87 12.32 2.20
N VAL A 147 10.67 12.32 3.52
CA VAL A 147 10.84 13.51 4.38
C VAL A 147 11.94 13.26 5.42
N ALA A 148 12.51 14.33 5.94
CA ALA A 148 13.50 14.23 6.99
C ALA A 148 12.88 13.67 8.29
N ILE A 149 13.68 12.97 9.08
CA ILE A 149 13.31 12.54 10.44
C ILE A 149 13.01 13.79 11.28
N GLY A 150 11.89 13.77 12.01
CA GLY A 150 11.42 14.92 12.77
C GLY A 150 10.57 15.92 11.96
N GLY A 151 10.47 15.76 10.64
CA GLY A 151 9.51 16.47 9.80
C GLY A 151 8.10 15.88 9.91
N VAL A 152 7.13 16.60 9.33
CA VAL A 152 5.75 16.10 9.26
C VAL A 152 5.71 14.88 8.32
N SER A 153 5.47 13.70 8.88
CA SER A 153 5.38 12.44 8.15
C SER A 153 4.07 11.72 8.46
N HIS A 154 3.60 10.94 7.49
CA HIS A 154 2.47 10.02 7.67
C HIS A 154 2.93 8.68 8.22
N ALA A 155 4.16 8.27 7.86
CA ALA A 155 4.79 7.02 8.28
C ALA A 155 6.22 7.27 8.73
N LEU A 156 6.63 6.60 9.81
CA LEU A 156 8.00 6.52 10.27
C LEU A 156 8.44 5.05 10.22
N ILE A 157 9.45 4.75 9.43
CA ILE A 157 9.92 3.39 9.17
C ILE A 157 11.40 3.30 9.55
N GLU A 158 11.73 2.41 10.47
CA GLU A 158 13.11 2.04 10.78
C GLU A 158 13.63 1.07 9.71
N VAL A 159 14.90 1.20 9.36
CA VAL A 159 15.52 0.31 8.37
C VAL A 159 16.82 -0.25 8.92
N ALA A 160 16.83 -1.56 9.10
CA ALA A 160 18.04 -2.30 9.49
C ALA A 160 18.91 -2.59 8.26
N HIS A 161 20.21 -2.47 8.41
CA HIS A 161 21.18 -2.96 7.45
C HIS A 161 21.73 -4.30 7.95
N LEU A 162 21.40 -5.39 7.29
CA LEU A 162 21.78 -6.73 7.71
C LEU A 162 23.28 -6.95 7.47
N ASP A 163 23.92 -7.67 8.38
CA ASP A 163 25.31 -8.10 8.19
C ASP A 163 25.34 -9.46 7.50
N HIS A 164 25.39 -9.42 6.16
CA HIS A 164 25.43 -10.61 5.31
C HIS A 164 26.74 -11.42 5.42
N SER A 165 27.76 -10.90 6.11
CA SER A 165 29.00 -11.64 6.36
C SER A 165 28.88 -12.64 7.51
N SER A 166 27.88 -12.49 8.36
CA SER A 166 27.58 -13.36 9.48
C SER A 166 26.62 -14.47 9.10
N PRO A 167 26.83 -15.74 9.54
CA PRO A 167 25.87 -16.81 9.33
C PRO A 167 24.54 -16.44 9.99
N GLN A 168 23.49 -16.38 9.18
CA GLN A 168 22.17 -16.02 9.67
C GLN A 168 21.36 -17.30 9.86
N ASN A 169 21.12 -17.69 11.10
CA ASN A 169 20.32 -18.86 11.45
C ASN A 169 18.86 -18.47 11.78
N GLY A 170 18.23 -17.63 10.97
CA GLY A 170 16.87 -17.22 11.23
C GLY A 170 16.31 -16.30 10.14
N LYS A 171 15.01 -16.06 10.22
CA LYS A 171 14.35 -15.07 9.36
C LYS A 171 14.18 -13.77 10.13
N PHE A 172 14.64 -12.68 9.53
CA PHE A 172 14.37 -11.35 10.06
C PHE A 172 12.87 -11.08 10.07
N ARG A 173 12.37 -10.47 11.13
CA ARG A 173 10.96 -10.08 11.22
C ARG A 173 10.79 -8.66 10.73
N VAL A 174 10.20 -8.55 9.55
CA VAL A 174 9.77 -7.28 8.96
C VAL A 174 8.33 -6.97 9.36
N TRP A 175 7.98 -5.72 9.47
CA TRP A 175 6.62 -5.21 9.62
C TRP A 175 6.54 -3.74 9.19
N MET A 176 5.33 -3.20 9.11
CA MET A 176 5.02 -1.89 8.56
C MET A 176 5.90 -0.71 9.03
N ASN A 177 6.51 -0.80 10.20
CA ASN A 177 7.40 0.24 10.74
C ASN A 177 8.87 -0.19 10.82
N ARG A 178 9.22 -1.36 10.30
CA ARG A 178 10.58 -1.88 10.29
C ARG A 178 10.88 -2.71 9.06
N LEU A 179 11.82 -2.25 8.28
CA LEU A 179 12.31 -2.89 7.06
C LEU A 179 13.80 -3.28 7.21
N THR A 180 14.29 -3.98 6.21
CA THR A 180 15.72 -4.27 6.02
C THR A 180 16.18 -3.74 4.66
N ASP A 181 17.48 -3.76 4.46
CA ASP A 181 18.11 -3.47 3.15
C ASP A 181 17.56 -4.37 2.02
N GLU A 182 17.11 -5.59 2.32
CA GLU A 182 16.53 -6.54 1.36
C GLU A 182 15.04 -6.30 1.08
N SER A 183 14.35 -5.47 1.87
CA SER A 183 12.89 -5.30 1.75
C SER A 183 12.43 -4.68 0.41
N ASN A 184 13.36 -4.10 -0.35
CA ASN A 184 13.10 -3.56 -1.69
C ASN A 184 13.33 -4.58 -2.81
N GLU A 185 13.68 -5.81 -2.49
CA GLU A 185 13.83 -6.90 -3.44
C GLU A 185 12.54 -7.71 -3.54
N PHE A 186 12.42 -8.50 -4.63
CA PHE A 186 11.34 -9.46 -4.75
C PHE A 186 11.60 -10.66 -3.83
N THR A 187 10.69 -10.89 -2.89
CA THR A 187 10.62 -12.13 -2.14
C THR A 187 9.73 -13.12 -2.87
N THR A 188 10.16 -14.35 -2.97
CA THR A 188 9.44 -15.43 -3.64
C THR A 188 8.93 -16.42 -2.60
N PHE A 189 7.64 -16.75 -2.72
CA PHE A 189 6.98 -17.71 -1.84
C PHE A 189 6.47 -18.89 -2.64
N HIS A 190 6.66 -20.09 -2.09
CA HIS A 190 6.14 -21.36 -2.62
C HIS A 190 5.33 -22.04 -1.54
N TRP A 191 4.12 -22.44 -1.89
CA TRP A 191 3.21 -23.09 -0.96
C TRP A 191 2.87 -24.50 -1.44
N GLN A 192 2.88 -25.49 -0.54
CA GLN A 192 2.55 -26.87 -0.87
C GLN A 192 1.14 -27.04 -1.43
N GLN A 193 0.21 -26.14 -1.06
CA GLN A 193 -1.17 -26.14 -1.55
C GLN A 193 -1.28 -25.73 -3.02
N TRP A 194 -0.30 -24.96 -3.52
CA TRP A 194 -0.24 -24.47 -4.91
C TRP A 194 1.16 -24.67 -5.48
N PRO A 195 1.54 -25.94 -5.75
CA PRO A 195 2.92 -26.28 -6.10
C PRO A 195 3.38 -25.67 -7.42
N ASP A 196 2.45 -25.40 -8.32
CA ASP A 196 2.72 -24.83 -9.65
C ASP A 196 2.67 -23.29 -9.66
N THR A 197 2.34 -22.67 -8.53
CA THR A 197 2.22 -21.21 -8.43
C THR A 197 3.37 -20.62 -7.62
N THR A 198 3.98 -19.61 -8.21
CA THR A 198 5.03 -18.79 -7.56
C THR A 198 4.45 -17.43 -7.21
N PHE A 199 4.38 -17.13 -5.94
CA PHE A 199 3.98 -15.81 -5.46
C PHE A 199 5.21 -14.93 -5.31
N ARG A 200 5.12 -13.67 -5.77
CA ARG A 200 6.22 -12.71 -5.70
C ARG A 200 5.73 -11.42 -5.08
N GLN A 201 6.41 -10.98 -4.05
CA GLN A 201 6.08 -9.78 -3.31
C GLN A 201 7.28 -8.85 -3.19
N ILE A 202 7.04 -7.56 -3.23
CA ILE A 202 7.97 -6.53 -2.80
C ILE A 202 7.61 -6.20 -1.37
N THR A 203 8.44 -6.63 -0.42
CA THR A 203 8.13 -6.49 1.01
C THR A 203 7.88 -5.03 1.40
N SER A 204 8.68 -4.08 0.92
CA SER A 204 8.46 -2.66 1.19
C SER A 204 7.13 -2.13 0.66
N ALA A 205 6.65 -2.63 -0.50
CA ALA A 205 5.35 -2.25 -1.04
C ALA A 205 4.19 -2.82 -0.19
N HIS A 206 4.31 -4.07 0.26
CA HIS A 206 3.37 -4.72 1.17
C HIS A 206 3.28 -3.96 2.51
N GLU A 207 4.40 -3.70 3.14
CA GLU A 207 4.44 -3.03 4.45
C GLU A 207 3.95 -1.58 4.37
N VAL A 208 4.21 -0.89 3.26
CA VAL A 208 3.61 0.43 2.99
C VAL A 208 2.10 0.33 2.83
N GLY A 209 1.59 -0.76 2.29
CA GLY A 209 0.15 -1.01 2.20
C GLY A 209 -0.54 -0.86 3.55
N HIS A 210 0.05 -1.35 4.63
CA HIS A 210 -0.48 -1.18 5.98
C HIS A 210 -0.64 0.29 6.40
N TRP A 211 0.07 1.22 5.80
CA TRP A 211 -0.07 2.66 6.04
C TRP A 211 -1.16 3.33 5.19
N LEU A 212 -1.64 2.69 4.12
CA LEU A 212 -2.66 3.23 3.21
C LEU A 212 -4.09 3.08 3.73
N ARG A 213 -4.33 3.37 4.96
CA ARG A 213 -5.57 3.04 5.68
C ARG A 213 -6.76 3.88 5.33
N SER A 214 -7.91 3.24 5.49
CA SER A 214 -9.19 3.92 5.60
C SER A 214 -9.32 4.67 6.95
N LEU A 215 -10.14 5.70 6.97
CA LEU A 215 -10.37 6.56 8.14
C LEU A 215 -10.98 5.85 9.35
N VAL A 216 -11.43 4.63 9.20
CA VAL A 216 -12.27 3.92 10.17
C VAL A 216 -11.49 2.88 10.97
N SER A 217 -10.39 2.40 10.44
CA SER A 217 -9.61 1.32 11.06
C SER A 217 -8.21 1.79 11.47
N THR A 218 -7.60 1.15 12.44
CA THR A 218 -6.26 1.49 12.92
C THR A 218 -5.12 1.01 12.03
N TYR A 219 -5.26 -0.01 11.15
CA TYR A 219 -4.30 -0.49 10.16
C TYR A 219 -5.00 -1.08 8.94
N PHE A 220 -4.39 -1.05 7.78
CA PHE A 220 -4.85 -1.81 6.63
C PHE A 220 -4.42 -3.26 6.87
N GLU A 221 -5.37 -4.15 7.03
CA GLU A 221 -5.11 -5.52 7.42
C GLU A 221 -4.65 -6.34 6.21
N HIS A 222 -4.13 -7.53 6.45
CA HIS A 222 -3.91 -8.50 5.40
C HIS A 222 -5.23 -8.89 4.74
N ILE A 223 -5.15 -9.35 3.49
CA ILE A 223 -6.31 -9.59 2.62
C ILE A 223 -7.37 -10.51 3.25
N ASP A 224 -6.98 -11.38 4.16
CA ASP A 224 -7.83 -12.43 4.70
C ASP A 224 -7.87 -12.47 6.25
N ALA A 225 -7.70 -11.31 6.86
CA ALA A 225 -7.69 -11.18 8.32
C ALA A 225 -8.97 -11.70 9.00
N ALA A 226 -10.13 -11.54 8.35
CA ALA A 226 -11.40 -12.05 8.84
C ALA A 226 -11.43 -13.58 8.90
N TYR A 227 -10.98 -14.26 7.85
CA TYR A 227 -10.86 -15.72 7.85
C TYR A 227 -9.83 -16.19 8.87
N ALA A 228 -8.67 -15.53 8.95
CA ALA A 228 -7.65 -15.86 9.94
C ALA A 228 -8.17 -15.82 11.38
N ALA A 229 -9.07 -14.88 11.69
CA ALA A 229 -9.67 -14.76 13.01
C ALA A 229 -10.49 -16.03 13.42
N THR A 230 -11.00 -16.78 12.44
CA THR A 230 -11.73 -18.05 12.67
C THR A 230 -10.82 -19.25 12.88
N GLN A 231 -9.53 -19.12 12.57
CA GLN A 231 -8.57 -20.22 12.62
C GLN A 231 -7.96 -20.41 14.04
N PRO A 232 -7.48 -21.62 14.36
CA PRO A 232 -6.70 -21.84 15.57
C PRO A 232 -5.48 -20.92 15.64
N PRO A 233 -5.04 -20.49 16.83
CA PRO A 233 -3.96 -19.51 17.00
C PRO A 233 -2.68 -19.83 16.21
N ALA A 234 -2.30 -21.10 16.13
CA ALA A 234 -1.10 -21.54 15.38
C ALA A 234 -1.22 -21.34 13.86
N ALA A 235 -2.44 -21.35 13.31
CA ALA A 235 -2.68 -21.20 11.87
C ALA A 235 -2.93 -19.73 11.45
N ARG A 236 -3.30 -18.85 12.38
CA ARG A 236 -3.68 -17.45 12.09
C ARG A 236 -2.61 -16.67 11.34
N ALA A 237 -1.35 -16.84 11.74
CA ALA A 237 -0.23 -16.11 11.15
C ALA A 237 -0.08 -16.35 9.65
N HIS A 238 -0.49 -17.51 9.14
CA HIS A 238 -0.44 -17.84 7.72
C HIS A 238 -1.78 -17.60 7.01
N ALA A 239 -2.89 -17.83 7.70
CA ALA A 239 -4.23 -17.71 7.13
C ALA A 239 -4.57 -16.27 6.71
N GLN A 240 -4.05 -15.26 7.39
CA GLN A 240 -4.31 -13.85 7.09
C GLN A 240 -3.84 -13.40 5.70
N TYR A 241 -2.84 -14.09 5.13
CA TYR A 241 -2.31 -13.78 3.78
C TYR A 241 -3.13 -14.38 2.63
N GLY A 242 -4.22 -15.08 2.91
CA GLY A 242 -5.12 -15.67 1.94
C GLY A 242 -5.24 -17.18 2.05
N HIS A 243 -6.48 -17.68 2.09
CA HIS A 243 -6.79 -19.11 2.09
C HIS A 243 -7.05 -19.67 0.69
N THR A 244 -7.15 -18.80 -0.33
CA THR A 244 -7.24 -19.16 -1.75
C THR A 244 -6.03 -18.64 -2.50
N GLU A 245 -5.73 -19.23 -3.67
CA GLU A 245 -4.64 -18.79 -4.54
C GLU A 245 -4.80 -17.32 -4.96
N THR A 246 -6.02 -16.93 -5.32
CA THR A 246 -6.34 -15.54 -5.72
C THR A 246 -6.05 -14.55 -4.59
N LEU A 247 -6.53 -14.82 -3.37
CA LEU A 247 -6.28 -13.96 -2.22
C LEU A 247 -4.79 -13.91 -1.86
N ARG A 248 -4.09 -15.03 -1.99
CA ARG A 248 -2.65 -15.09 -1.72
C ARG A 248 -1.82 -14.32 -2.75
N SER A 249 -2.30 -14.23 -3.98
CA SER A 249 -1.68 -13.42 -5.03
C SER A 249 -1.83 -11.90 -4.81
N ALA A 250 -2.70 -11.48 -3.90
CA ALA A 250 -2.94 -10.07 -3.61
C ALA A 250 -1.73 -9.39 -2.97
N MET A 251 -1.65 -8.05 -3.09
CA MET A 251 -0.57 -7.23 -2.51
C MET A 251 -0.53 -7.37 -0.98
N MET A 252 -1.68 -7.41 -0.32
CA MET A 252 -1.79 -7.62 1.12
C MET A 252 -1.87 -9.12 1.50
N GLY A 253 -1.63 -10.00 0.54
CA GLY A 253 -1.29 -11.41 0.69
C GLY A 253 0.22 -11.63 0.56
N ASP A 254 0.63 -12.68 -0.15
CA ASP A 254 2.05 -12.98 -0.47
C ASP A 254 2.42 -12.59 -1.91
N GLY A 255 1.54 -11.86 -2.60
CA GLY A 255 1.69 -11.50 -3.99
C GLY A 255 1.92 -10.02 -4.25
N SER A 256 1.59 -9.59 -5.47
CA SER A 256 1.80 -8.21 -5.94
C SER A 256 0.62 -7.68 -6.76
N VAL A 257 -0.52 -8.36 -6.73
CA VAL A 257 -1.71 -7.99 -7.50
C VAL A 257 -2.63 -7.13 -6.65
N ALA A 258 -3.05 -5.97 -7.15
CA ALA A 258 -4.07 -5.17 -6.48
C ALA A 258 -5.45 -5.79 -6.72
N THR A 259 -6.27 -5.84 -5.67
CA THR A 259 -7.67 -6.27 -5.69
C THR A 259 -8.58 -5.13 -5.25
N ASP A 260 -9.86 -5.39 -5.10
CA ASP A 260 -10.82 -4.45 -4.52
C ASP A 260 -10.46 -4.06 -3.07
N HIS A 261 -9.88 -5.00 -2.31
CA HIS A 261 -9.35 -4.73 -0.98
C HIS A 261 -8.28 -3.63 -1.02
N GLU A 262 -7.26 -3.78 -1.86
CA GLU A 262 -6.18 -2.80 -2.02
C GLU A 262 -6.65 -1.48 -2.65
N ALA A 263 -7.74 -1.49 -3.41
CA ALA A 263 -8.32 -0.29 -4.01
C ALA A 263 -9.08 0.62 -3.00
N MET A 264 -9.45 0.10 -1.84
CA MET A 264 -10.25 0.82 -0.83
C MET A 264 -9.71 2.22 -0.43
N PRO A 265 -8.39 2.44 -0.26
CA PRO A 265 -7.86 3.77 0.01
C PRO A 265 -8.23 4.80 -1.06
N TRP A 266 -8.13 4.42 -2.34
CA TRP A 266 -8.48 5.30 -3.46
C TRP A 266 -10.00 5.46 -3.60
N LEU A 267 -10.78 4.39 -3.43
CA LEU A 267 -12.25 4.47 -3.42
C LEU A 267 -12.73 5.47 -2.37
N THR A 268 -12.24 5.34 -1.14
CA THR A 268 -12.57 6.26 -0.04
C THR A 268 -12.18 7.71 -0.35
N ARG A 269 -11.05 7.93 -1.01
CA ARG A 269 -10.61 9.28 -1.38
C ARG A 269 -11.41 9.84 -2.55
N MET A 270 -11.75 9.01 -3.53
CA MET A 270 -12.53 9.45 -4.69
C MET A 270 -13.90 10.01 -4.28
N VAL A 271 -14.59 9.33 -3.38
CA VAL A 271 -15.86 9.83 -2.80
C VAL A 271 -15.71 11.22 -2.18
N ARG A 272 -14.57 11.51 -1.54
CA ARG A 272 -14.30 12.82 -0.93
C ARG A 272 -13.94 13.90 -1.94
N HIS A 273 -13.25 13.55 -3.02
CA HIS A 273 -12.98 14.48 -4.12
C HIS A 273 -14.24 14.81 -4.89
N ALA A 274 -15.12 13.84 -5.06
CA ALA A 274 -16.37 13.99 -5.82
C ALA A 274 -17.45 14.84 -5.14
N HIS A 275 -17.31 15.23 -3.90
CA HIS A 275 -18.31 15.96 -3.09
C HIS A 275 -19.66 15.26 -2.90
N MET A 276 -19.87 14.10 -3.49
CA MET A 276 -21.09 13.33 -3.44
C MET A 276 -20.79 11.86 -3.21
N SER A 277 -21.72 11.11 -2.67
CA SER A 277 -21.64 9.67 -2.49
C SER A 277 -21.84 8.92 -3.82
N LEU A 278 -21.08 9.29 -4.86
CA LEU A 278 -21.07 8.57 -6.12
C LEU A 278 -20.55 7.16 -5.90
N GLY A 279 -21.21 6.19 -6.47
CA GLY A 279 -20.68 4.84 -6.55
C GLY A 279 -19.43 4.81 -7.43
N TRP A 280 -18.40 4.16 -6.93
CA TRP A 280 -17.17 3.89 -7.67
C TRP A 280 -16.84 2.41 -7.55
N THR A 281 -16.46 1.81 -8.64
CA THR A 281 -16.02 0.41 -8.65
C THR A 281 -14.58 0.30 -9.07
N PHE A 282 -13.91 -0.71 -8.55
CA PHE A 282 -12.54 -1.05 -8.91
C PHE A 282 -12.51 -1.94 -10.16
N VAL A 283 -11.55 -1.67 -11.04
CA VAL A 283 -11.15 -2.58 -12.11
C VAL A 283 -9.63 -2.70 -12.11
N HIS A 284 -9.13 -3.92 -12.08
CA HIS A 284 -7.70 -4.15 -12.24
C HIS A 284 -7.26 -3.79 -13.66
N ARG A 285 -6.16 -3.06 -13.79
CA ARG A 285 -5.67 -2.56 -15.07
C ARG A 285 -5.54 -3.66 -16.14
N ALA A 286 -5.06 -4.83 -15.78
CA ALA A 286 -4.90 -5.94 -16.72
C ALA A 286 -6.22 -6.43 -17.32
N ASN A 287 -7.35 -6.24 -16.61
CA ASN A 287 -8.67 -6.65 -17.05
C ASN A 287 -9.42 -5.53 -17.78
N PHE A 288 -8.95 -4.30 -17.67
CA PHE A 288 -9.64 -3.12 -18.19
C PHE A 288 -9.80 -3.16 -19.71
N ASP A 289 -8.76 -3.50 -20.44
CA ASP A 289 -8.79 -3.50 -21.90
C ASP A 289 -9.79 -4.54 -22.44
N ALA A 290 -9.95 -5.69 -21.78
CA ALA A 290 -10.94 -6.70 -22.10
C ALA A 290 -12.38 -6.24 -21.78
N ALA A 291 -12.57 -5.54 -20.67
CA ALA A 291 -13.87 -5.04 -20.22
C ALA A 291 -14.29 -3.72 -20.90
N MET A 292 -13.36 -3.02 -21.56
CA MET A 292 -13.57 -1.69 -22.13
C MET A 292 -14.79 -1.56 -23.05
N PRO A 293 -15.10 -2.51 -23.97
CA PRO A 293 -16.29 -2.39 -24.83
C PRO A 293 -17.59 -2.38 -24.04
N GLU A 294 -17.71 -3.23 -23.02
CA GLU A 294 -18.90 -3.30 -22.17
C GLU A 294 -19.04 -2.04 -21.30
N ILE A 295 -17.94 -1.61 -20.66
CA ILE A 295 -17.90 -0.39 -19.87
C ILE A 295 -18.32 0.81 -20.72
N SER A 296 -17.75 0.95 -21.92
CA SER A 296 -18.09 2.05 -22.84
C SER A 296 -19.56 2.03 -23.29
N ALA A 297 -20.13 0.85 -23.51
CA ALA A 297 -21.55 0.71 -23.85
C ALA A 297 -22.44 1.15 -22.68
N ARG A 298 -22.15 0.71 -21.47
CA ARG A 298 -22.87 1.13 -20.25
C ARG A 298 -22.78 2.64 -20.06
N GLN A 299 -21.59 3.23 -20.12
CA GLN A 299 -21.41 4.67 -19.94
C GLN A 299 -22.15 5.51 -21.00
N ARG A 300 -22.15 5.08 -22.27
CA ARG A 300 -22.94 5.76 -23.31
C ARG A 300 -24.45 5.70 -23.07
N ALA A 301 -24.94 4.65 -22.45
CA ALA A 301 -26.35 4.57 -22.07
C ALA A 301 -26.73 5.53 -20.92
N LEU A 302 -25.76 5.87 -20.06
CA LEU A 302 -25.94 6.75 -18.91
C LEU A 302 -25.71 8.23 -19.24
N PHE A 303 -24.82 8.50 -20.19
CA PHE A 303 -24.37 9.84 -20.62
C PHE A 303 -24.49 9.95 -22.16
N PRO A 304 -25.72 10.01 -22.69
CA PRO A 304 -25.97 10.08 -24.13
C PRO A 304 -25.47 11.37 -24.78
#